data_c4fc1c9c2aaf5305c469c4fdcfaac1d2
#
_entry.id   c4fc1c9c2aaf5305c469c4fdcfaac1d2
#
_cell.length_a   1.000
_cell.length_b   1.000
_cell.length_c   1.000
_cell.angle_alpha   90.00
_cell.angle_beta   90.00
_cell.angle_gamma   90.00
#
_symmetry.space_group_name_H-M   'P 1'
#
loop_
_entity.id
_entity.type
_entity.pdbx_description
1 polymer ?
#
loop_
_entity_poly.entity_id
_entity_poly.type
_entity_poly.pdbx_seq_one_letter_code
_entity_poly.pdbx_strand_id
1 'polypeptide(L)'
;EIARCRDHMAKLQFNDAKVVVYGECAGTIQGQIDTPLAHRPRFLEPAQWQAYGARLNSFGAHLKSTYGLTLAYHHHMGAYVESPQDIDQLMAVTDPHSVGLLFDTGHAWFGGAGDPVALLRKHMARVVHVHCKDVRAAVVAQARNDGWSFLTGVLYGTFTVPGDGAIDFDAVLEALHGAGYQGWLVVEAEQDPAVAPSYAYASKGYATLRGIVERLD
;
A
#
# COMPACT_ATOMS: atom_id res chain seq x y z
N GLU A 1 -1.35 -15.83 -15.28
CA GLU A 1 -0.54 -15.15 -14.28
C GLU A 1 0.51 -16.12 -13.66
N ILE A 2 0.11 -17.23 -13.04
CA ILE A 2 1.02 -18.19 -12.35
C ILE A 2 2.26 -18.55 -13.19
N ALA A 3 2.07 -18.93 -14.48
CA ALA A 3 3.19 -19.28 -15.35
C ALA A 3 4.13 -18.10 -15.64
N ARG A 4 3.60 -16.87 -15.70
CA ARG A 4 4.38 -15.65 -16.00
C ARG A 4 5.21 -15.19 -14.81
N CYS A 5 4.80 -15.52 -13.59
CA CYS A 5 5.51 -15.10 -12.38
C CYS A 5 6.55 -16.12 -11.89
N ARG A 6 6.67 -17.30 -12.50
CA ARG A 6 7.49 -18.41 -12.01
C ARG A 6 8.93 -17.99 -11.66
N ASP A 7 9.63 -17.37 -12.60
CA ASP A 7 11.03 -17.00 -12.42
C ASP A 7 11.20 -15.92 -11.33
N HIS A 8 10.24 -15.02 -11.21
CA HIS A 8 10.24 -14.01 -10.16
C HIS A 8 10.03 -14.65 -8.78
N MET A 9 9.06 -15.55 -8.66
CA MET A 9 8.80 -16.29 -7.40
C MET A 9 10.00 -17.13 -6.97
N ALA A 10 10.67 -17.79 -7.92
CA ALA A 10 11.89 -18.55 -7.64
C ALA A 10 13.03 -17.65 -7.11
N LYS A 11 13.17 -16.43 -7.65
CA LYS A 11 14.15 -15.45 -7.14
C LYS A 11 13.82 -14.98 -5.74
N LEU A 12 12.54 -14.71 -5.45
CA LEU A 12 12.10 -14.32 -4.10
C LEU A 12 12.38 -15.45 -3.10
N GLN A 13 12.05 -16.70 -3.44
CA GLN A 13 12.33 -17.87 -2.61
C GLN A 13 13.84 -18.07 -2.39
N PHE A 14 14.66 -17.94 -3.43
CA PHE A 14 16.11 -18.04 -3.33
C PHE A 14 16.71 -17.00 -2.37
N ASN A 15 16.12 -15.80 -2.29
CA ASN A 15 16.53 -14.73 -1.38
C ASN A 15 15.81 -14.78 -0.03
N ASP A 16 15.16 -15.88 0.32
CA ASP A 16 14.45 -16.07 1.59
C ASP A 16 13.35 -15.03 1.88
N ALA A 17 12.77 -14.45 0.82
CA ALA A 17 11.63 -13.56 0.96
C ALA A 17 10.45 -14.32 1.58
N LYS A 18 9.64 -13.62 2.40
CA LYS A 18 8.46 -14.19 3.06
C LYS A 18 7.15 -13.71 2.44
N VAL A 19 7.20 -12.57 1.78
CA VAL A 19 6.04 -11.97 1.11
C VAL A 19 6.34 -11.65 -0.34
N VAL A 20 5.31 -11.65 -1.16
CA VAL A 20 5.33 -11.05 -2.50
C VAL A 20 4.33 -9.91 -2.53
N VAL A 21 4.81 -8.72 -2.87
CA VAL A 21 3.96 -7.54 -3.05
C VAL A 21 3.20 -7.68 -4.36
N TYR A 22 1.88 -7.54 -4.29
CA TYR A 22 0.99 -7.58 -5.44
C TYR A 22 0.23 -6.26 -5.56
N GLY A 23 0.55 -5.47 -6.60
CA GLY A 23 -0.21 -4.30 -7.02
C GLY A 23 -1.00 -4.61 -8.29
N GLU A 24 -2.29 -4.28 -8.31
CA GLU A 24 -3.09 -4.39 -9.54
C GLU A 24 -2.66 -3.32 -10.54
N CYS A 25 -2.29 -3.74 -11.74
CA CYS A 25 -1.88 -2.85 -12.83
C CYS A 25 -2.82 -2.92 -14.03
N ALA A 26 -3.58 -4.02 -14.17
CA ALA A 26 -4.47 -4.20 -15.30
C ALA A 26 -5.74 -3.35 -15.15
N GLY A 27 -5.99 -2.49 -16.14
CA GLY A 27 -7.15 -1.60 -16.14
C GLY A 27 -7.09 -0.45 -15.14
N THR A 28 -5.96 -0.21 -14.48
CA THR A 28 -5.76 0.93 -13.57
C THR A 28 -5.39 2.20 -14.34
N ILE A 29 -5.52 3.35 -13.68
CA ILE A 29 -5.20 4.67 -14.27
C ILE A 29 -3.98 5.34 -13.65
N GLN A 30 -3.29 4.68 -12.74
CA GLN A 30 -2.16 5.24 -11.99
C GLN A 30 -1.00 5.72 -12.89
N GLY A 31 -0.84 5.15 -14.09
CA GLY A 31 0.16 5.56 -15.08
C GLY A 31 -0.33 6.62 -16.08
N GLN A 32 -1.56 7.15 -15.94
CA GLN A 32 -2.19 8.06 -16.90
C GLN A 32 -2.15 9.49 -16.40
N ILE A 33 -1.27 10.32 -16.97
CA ILE A 33 -1.05 11.70 -16.51
C ILE A 33 -2.28 12.60 -16.68
N ASP A 34 -3.10 12.37 -17.70
CA ASP A 34 -4.25 13.22 -18.05
C ASP A 34 -5.58 12.69 -17.49
N THR A 35 -5.58 11.57 -16.78
CA THR A 35 -6.82 10.95 -16.28
C THR A 35 -7.02 11.24 -14.79
N PRO A 36 -8.04 12.06 -14.43
CA PRO A 36 -8.35 12.35 -13.03
C PRO A 36 -8.61 11.08 -12.20
N LEU A 37 -8.18 11.08 -10.94
CA LEU A 37 -8.40 9.97 -10.00
C LEU A 37 -9.89 9.61 -9.82
N ALA A 38 -10.79 10.56 -10.01
CA ALA A 38 -12.24 10.33 -9.97
C ALA A 38 -12.71 9.29 -11.00
N HIS A 39 -11.96 9.08 -12.10
CA HIS A 39 -12.27 8.12 -13.16
C HIS A 39 -11.64 6.74 -12.94
N ARG A 40 -11.10 6.46 -11.76
CA ARG A 40 -10.53 5.16 -11.45
C ARG A 40 -11.51 4.00 -11.66
N PRO A 41 -11.04 2.80 -12.01
CA PRO A 41 -11.91 1.64 -12.12
C PRO A 41 -12.52 1.28 -10.76
N ARG A 42 -13.73 0.73 -10.78
CA ARG A 42 -14.46 0.28 -9.58
C ARG A 42 -15.21 -1.00 -9.87
N PHE A 43 -15.32 -1.85 -8.88
CA PHE A 43 -16.30 -2.92 -8.90
C PHE A 43 -17.63 -2.36 -8.37
N LEU A 44 -18.66 -2.41 -9.22
CA LEU A 44 -19.97 -1.85 -8.89
C LEU A 44 -20.90 -2.90 -8.29
N GLU A 45 -20.69 -4.18 -8.64
CA GLU A 45 -21.55 -5.27 -8.23
C GLU A 45 -20.85 -6.23 -7.25
N PRO A 46 -21.54 -6.78 -6.25
CA PRO A 46 -20.98 -7.75 -5.33
C PRO A 46 -20.35 -8.97 -6.01
N ALA A 47 -20.94 -9.42 -7.14
CA ALA A 47 -20.40 -10.55 -7.90
C ALA A 47 -19.01 -10.28 -8.48
N GLN A 48 -18.68 -9.03 -8.80
CA GLN A 48 -17.34 -8.65 -9.29
C GLN A 48 -16.31 -8.78 -8.18
N TRP A 49 -16.65 -8.33 -6.96
CA TRP A 49 -15.80 -8.50 -5.77
C TRP A 49 -15.56 -9.98 -5.45
N GLN A 50 -16.61 -10.80 -5.47
CA GLN A 50 -16.49 -12.25 -5.24
C GLN A 50 -15.58 -12.93 -6.27
N ALA A 51 -15.77 -12.61 -7.54
CA ALA A 51 -14.94 -13.17 -8.61
C ALA A 51 -13.48 -12.70 -8.51
N TYR A 52 -13.24 -11.45 -8.10
CA TYR A 52 -11.90 -10.92 -7.90
C TYR A 52 -11.23 -11.59 -6.70
N GLY A 53 -11.92 -11.66 -5.56
CA GLY A 53 -11.43 -12.33 -4.35
C GLY A 53 -11.10 -13.81 -4.58
N ALA A 54 -11.95 -14.54 -5.32
CA ALA A 54 -11.71 -15.94 -5.65
C ALA A 54 -10.40 -16.14 -6.46
N ARG A 55 -10.10 -15.23 -7.42
CA ARG A 55 -8.85 -15.27 -8.19
C ARG A 55 -7.63 -14.99 -7.30
N LEU A 56 -7.72 -14.00 -6.40
CA LEU A 56 -6.64 -13.69 -5.45
C LEU A 56 -6.42 -14.84 -4.47
N ASN A 57 -7.48 -15.45 -3.94
CA ASN A 57 -7.38 -16.61 -3.07
C ASN A 57 -6.66 -17.79 -3.75
N SER A 58 -7.04 -18.10 -5.00
CA SER A 58 -6.39 -19.15 -5.78
C SER A 58 -4.91 -18.86 -6.02
N PHE A 59 -4.57 -17.60 -6.34
CA PHE A 59 -3.19 -17.20 -6.57
C PHE A 59 -2.38 -17.21 -5.26
N GLY A 60 -2.91 -16.65 -4.17
CA GLY A 60 -2.25 -16.64 -2.87
C GLY A 60 -2.03 -18.04 -2.30
N ALA A 61 -3.03 -18.93 -2.42
CA ALA A 61 -2.90 -20.33 -2.03
C ALA A 61 -1.78 -21.05 -2.82
N HIS A 62 -1.68 -20.79 -4.13
CA HIS A 62 -0.60 -21.33 -4.96
C HIS A 62 0.78 -20.79 -4.51
N LEU A 63 0.92 -19.50 -4.27
CA LEU A 63 2.16 -18.89 -3.79
C LEU A 63 2.61 -19.52 -2.46
N LYS A 64 1.67 -19.69 -1.54
CA LYS A 64 1.92 -20.27 -0.23
C LYS A 64 2.36 -21.72 -0.31
N SER A 65 1.62 -22.55 -1.07
CA SER A 65 1.89 -23.99 -1.17
C SER A 65 3.14 -24.33 -1.99
N THR A 66 3.44 -23.52 -3.02
CA THR A 66 4.54 -23.82 -3.94
C THR A 66 5.86 -23.18 -3.54
N TYR A 67 5.80 -21.95 -3.01
CA TYR A 67 7.00 -21.14 -2.74
C TYR A 67 7.16 -20.73 -1.28
N GLY A 68 6.18 -21.00 -0.42
CA GLY A 68 6.18 -20.53 0.97
C GLY A 68 5.95 -19.01 1.12
N LEU A 69 5.55 -18.33 0.04
CA LEU A 69 5.36 -16.88 -0.01
C LEU A 69 3.93 -16.50 0.37
N THR A 70 3.77 -15.41 1.13
CA THR A 70 2.49 -14.81 1.40
C THR A 70 2.20 -13.69 0.40
N LEU A 71 1.00 -13.70 -0.20
CA LEU A 71 0.55 -12.60 -1.06
C LEU A 71 0.23 -11.39 -0.20
N ALA A 72 0.94 -10.29 -0.40
CA ALA A 72 0.70 -8.99 0.24
C ALA A 72 0.01 -8.07 -0.77
N TYR A 73 -1.31 -7.93 -0.68
CA TYR A 73 -2.06 -7.07 -1.60
C TYR A 73 -1.82 -5.59 -1.28
N HIS A 74 -1.31 -4.85 -2.26
CA HIS A 74 -1.06 -3.42 -2.17
C HIS A 74 -2.25 -2.63 -2.74
N HIS A 75 -3.05 -2.00 -1.86
CA HIS A 75 -4.05 -1.02 -2.28
C HIS A 75 -3.35 0.25 -2.78
N HIS A 76 -3.90 0.89 -3.82
CA HIS A 76 -3.18 1.98 -4.49
C HIS A 76 -4.13 2.99 -5.11
N MET A 77 -3.72 4.26 -5.11
CA MET A 77 -4.45 5.32 -5.83
C MET A 77 -4.56 5.01 -7.32
N GLY A 78 -5.75 5.24 -7.89
CA GLY A 78 -6.02 4.95 -9.30
C GLY A 78 -6.27 3.48 -9.65
N ALA A 79 -6.30 2.58 -8.64
CA ALA A 79 -6.61 1.16 -8.80
C ALA A 79 -8.04 0.81 -8.39
N TYR A 80 -8.43 -0.46 -8.54
CA TYR A 80 -9.74 -0.97 -8.11
C TYR A 80 -9.92 -0.88 -6.60
N VAL A 81 -8.86 -1.14 -5.84
CA VAL A 81 -8.83 -1.07 -4.37
C VAL A 81 -8.03 0.16 -3.97
N GLU A 82 -8.72 1.23 -3.65
CA GLU A 82 -8.13 2.53 -3.30
C GLU A 82 -8.64 3.04 -1.95
N SER A 83 -9.97 3.11 -1.80
CA SER A 83 -10.60 3.70 -0.61
C SER A 83 -10.65 2.73 0.57
N PRO A 84 -10.88 3.23 1.81
CA PRO A 84 -11.14 2.36 2.97
C PRO A 84 -12.26 1.34 2.73
N GLN A 85 -13.32 1.75 2.03
CA GLN A 85 -14.45 0.88 1.68
C GLN A 85 -14.03 -0.23 0.71
N ASP A 86 -13.16 0.07 -0.26
CA ASP A 86 -12.64 -0.95 -1.17
C ASP A 86 -11.74 -1.95 -0.43
N ILE A 87 -10.91 -1.47 0.52
CA ILE A 87 -10.09 -2.34 1.38
C ILE A 87 -10.99 -3.24 2.23
N ASP A 88 -12.06 -2.70 2.83
CA ASP A 88 -13.06 -3.48 3.57
C ASP A 88 -13.66 -4.59 2.71
N GLN A 89 -14.09 -4.27 1.49
CA GLN A 89 -14.66 -5.25 0.56
C GLN A 89 -13.64 -6.32 0.18
N LEU A 90 -12.41 -5.94 -0.14
CA LEU A 90 -11.34 -6.89 -0.46
C LEU A 90 -11.09 -7.85 0.70
N MET A 91 -10.96 -7.33 1.93
CA MET A 91 -10.71 -8.15 3.11
C MET A 91 -11.88 -9.09 3.41
N ALA A 92 -13.12 -8.67 3.11
CA ALA A 92 -14.31 -9.49 3.32
C ALA A 92 -14.44 -10.65 2.31
N VAL A 93 -13.95 -10.49 1.07
CA VAL A 93 -14.06 -11.51 0.01
C VAL A 93 -12.81 -12.38 -0.17
N THR A 94 -11.75 -12.10 0.61
CA THR A 94 -10.49 -12.85 0.53
C THR A 94 -10.22 -13.66 1.78
N ASP A 95 -9.68 -14.87 1.57
CA ASP A 95 -9.24 -15.77 2.64
C ASP A 95 -7.96 -15.23 3.31
N PRO A 96 -7.96 -15.04 4.66
CA PRO A 96 -6.80 -14.55 5.40
C PRO A 96 -5.58 -15.48 5.33
N HIS A 97 -5.76 -16.77 5.04
CA HIS A 97 -4.64 -17.69 4.85
C HIS A 97 -3.95 -17.56 3.49
N SER A 98 -4.65 -16.98 2.51
CA SER A 98 -4.19 -16.87 1.13
C SER A 98 -3.74 -15.45 0.76
N VAL A 99 -4.42 -14.43 1.31
CA VAL A 99 -4.20 -13.02 0.94
C VAL A 99 -3.99 -12.19 2.19
N GLY A 100 -2.82 -11.63 2.36
CA GLY A 100 -2.53 -10.58 3.34
C GLY A 100 -2.70 -9.19 2.76
N LEU A 101 -2.67 -8.19 3.63
CA LEU A 101 -2.70 -6.77 3.26
C LEU A 101 -1.28 -6.19 3.36
N LEU A 102 -0.80 -5.60 2.28
CA LEU A 102 0.21 -4.57 2.37
C LEU A 102 -0.50 -3.28 2.71
N PHE A 103 -0.23 -2.73 3.88
CA PHE A 103 -0.80 -1.47 4.31
C PHE A 103 0.13 -0.31 3.95
N ASP A 104 -0.31 0.57 3.06
CA ASP A 104 0.40 1.78 2.69
C ASP A 104 -0.26 3.00 3.34
N THR A 105 0.46 3.68 4.21
CA THR A 105 -0.09 4.78 5.01
C THR A 105 -0.47 5.99 4.15
N GLY A 106 0.31 6.31 3.12
CA GLY A 106 0.07 7.43 2.22
C GLY A 106 -1.11 7.19 1.28
N HIS A 107 -1.17 6.01 0.66
CA HIS A 107 -2.31 5.64 -0.17
C HIS A 107 -3.60 5.54 0.65
N ALA A 108 -3.55 5.05 1.90
CA ALA A 108 -4.70 5.05 2.80
C ALA A 108 -5.20 6.47 3.07
N TRP A 109 -4.30 7.41 3.39
CA TRP A 109 -4.65 8.81 3.61
C TRP A 109 -5.30 9.42 2.36
N PHE A 110 -4.62 9.34 1.22
CA PHE A 110 -5.10 9.93 -0.03
C PHE A 110 -6.36 9.22 -0.54
N GLY A 111 -6.52 7.92 -0.32
CA GLY A 111 -7.72 7.15 -0.66
C GLY A 111 -8.97 7.49 0.17
N GLY A 112 -8.84 8.32 1.20
CA GLY A 112 -9.97 8.84 1.96
C GLY A 112 -10.01 8.48 3.44
N ALA A 113 -9.02 7.76 3.97
CA ALA A 113 -8.95 7.48 5.40
C ALA A 113 -8.69 8.74 6.23
N GLY A 114 -8.04 9.76 5.66
CA GLY A 114 -7.45 10.82 6.45
C GLY A 114 -6.39 10.23 7.37
N ASP A 115 -6.60 10.21 8.68
CA ASP A 115 -5.73 9.45 9.59
C ASP A 115 -5.78 7.94 9.26
N PRO A 116 -4.65 7.30 8.88
CA PRO A 116 -4.62 5.89 8.50
C PRO A 116 -4.66 4.93 9.70
N VAL A 117 -4.44 5.40 10.94
CA VAL A 117 -4.29 4.55 12.14
C VAL A 117 -5.55 3.74 12.44
N ALA A 118 -6.73 4.35 12.30
CA ALA A 118 -7.98 3.65 12.53
C ALA A 118 -8.19 2.51 11.52
N LEU A 119 -7.88 2.74 10.24
CA LEU A 119 -7.96 1.73 9.19
C LEU A 119 -6.92 0.62 9.38
N LEU A 120 -5.69 0.98 9.77
CA LEU A 120 -4.63 0.04 10.13
C LEU A 120 -5.08 -0.90 11.26
N ARG A 121 -5.59 -0.34 12.36
CA ARG A 121 -6.10 -1.13 13.50
C ARG A 121 -7.23 -2.06 13.11
N LYS A 122 -8.15 -1.61 12.26
CA LYS A 122 -9.27 -2.41 11.76
C LYS A 122 -8.81 -3.67 11.03
N HIS A 123 -7.76 -3.56 10.23
CA HIS A 123 -7.26 -4.66 9.40
C HIS A 123 -5.96 -5.28 9.89
N MET A 124 -5.53 -4.97 11.11
CA MET A 124 -4.24 -5.37 11.67
C MET A 124 -3.95 -6.87 11.52
N ALA A 125 -4.94 -7.73 11.75
CA ALA A 125 -4.79 -9.19 11.62
C ALA A 125 -4.50 -9.66 10.17
N ARG A 126 -4.67 -8.79 9.19
CA ARG A 126 -4.41 -9.05 7.77
C ARG A 126 -3.10 -8.42 7.29
N VAL A 127 -2.50 -7.50 8.07
CA VAL A 127 -1.30 -6.77 7.67
C VAL A 127 -0.08 -7.68 7.71
N VAL A 128 0.57 -7.88 6.57
CA VAL A 128 1.77 -8.72 6.40
C VAL A 128 2.96 -7.93 5.88
N HIS A 129 2.74 -6.70 5.44
CA HIS A 129 3.77 -5.78 4.94
C HIS A 129 3.31 -4.35 5.11
N VAL A 130 4.23 -3.41 5.33
CA VAL A 130 3.89 -1.99 5.53
C VAL A 130 4.78 -1.10 4.69
N HIS A 131 4.14 -0.24 3.89
CA HIS A 131 4.79 0.91 3.27
C HIS A 131 4.54 2.14 4.15
N CYS A 132 5.63 2.70 4.64
CA CYS A 132 5.66 3.93 5.42
C CYS A 132 5.83 5.10 4.44
N LYS A 133 4.73 5.56 3.89
CA LYS A 133 4.63 6.68 2.95
C LYS A 133 3.91 7.83 3.64
N ASP A 134 4.52 9.01 3.68
CA ASP A 134 3.90 10.20 4.27
C ASP A 134 3.23 11.05 3.19
N VAL A 135 2.42 12.01 3.60
CA VAL A 135 1.68 12.88 2.69
C VAL A 135 1.74 14.34 3.11
N ARG A 136 1.72 15.25 2.15
CA ARG A 136 1.50 16.68 2.41
C ARG A 136 0.02 16.96 2.31
N ALA A 137 -0.66 17.07 3.45
CA ALA A 137 -2.11 17.18 3.56
C ALA A 137 -2.71 18.30 2.70
N ALA A 138 -2.05 19.47 2.63
CA ALA A 138 -2.50 20.59 1.80
C ALA A 138 -2.47 20.25 0.30
N VAL A 139 -1.45 19.51 -0.15
CA VAL A 139 -1.33 19.09 -1.56
C VAL A 139 -2.36 18.00 -1.89
N VAL A 140 -2.62 17.08 -0.95
CA VAL A 140 -3.72 16.10 -1.08
C VAL A 140 -5.06 16.80 -1.23
N ALA A 141 -5.33 17.81 -0.40
CA ALA A 141 -6.57 18.57 -0.47
C ALA A 141 -6.71 19.30 -1.83
N GLN A 142 -5.64 19.92 -2.30
CA GLN A 142 -5.60 20.56 -3.62
C GLN A 142 -5.83 19.56 -4.73
N ALA A 143 -5.12 18.41 -4.73
CA ALA A 143 -5.26 17.36 -5.75
C ALA A 143 -6.71 16.88 -5.89
N ARG A 144 -7.42 16.75 -4.77
CA ARG A 144 -8.84 16.38 -4.76
C ARG A 144 -9.74 17.48 -5.30
N ASN A 145 -9.53 18.72 -4.87
CA ASN A 145 -10.35 19.86 -5.28
C ASN A 145 -10.21 20.15 -6.78
N ASP A 146 -9.00 20.03 -7.30
CA ASP A 146 -8.67 20.34 -8.69
C ASP A 146 -8.82 19.13 -9.62
N GLY A 147 -9.18 17.96 -9.08
CA GLY A 147 -9.42 16.74 -9.85
C GLY A 147 -8.16 16.22 -10.55
N TRP A 148 -7.02 16.25 -9.90
CA TRP A 148 -5.75 15.81 -10.49
C TRP A 148 -5.72 14.32 -10.81
N SER A 149 -4.87 13.96 -11.77
CA SER A 149 -4.44 12.56 -11.96
C SER A 149 -3.50 12.15 -10.82
N PHE A 150 -3.28 10.85 -10.67
CA PHE A 150 -2.31 10.33 -9.71
C PHE A 150 -0.90 10.90 -9.95
N LEU A 151 -0.41 10.82 -11.19
CA LEU A 151 0.93 11.31 -11.55
C LEU A 151 1.07 12.82 -11.36
N THR A 152 0.05 13.61 -11.66
CA THR A 152 0.04 15.04 -11.35
C THR A 152 0.21 15.27 -9.85
N GLY A 153 -0.52 14.52 -9.01
CA GLY A 153 -0.36 14.56 -7.56
C GLY A 153 1.07 14.24 -7.11
N VAL A 154 1.67 13.19 -7.68
CA VAL A 154 3.08 12.80 -7.40
C VAL A 154 4.04 13.95 -7.74
N LEU A 155 3.93 14.51 -8.95
CA LEU A 155 4.80 15.59 -9.40
C LEU A 155 4.67 16.87 -8.58
N TYR A 156 3.48 17.18 -8.07
CA TYR A 156 3.25 18.30 -7.16
C TYR A 156 3.54 17.98 -5.68
N GLY A 157 4.05 16.78 -5.41
CA GLY A 157 4.56 16.41 -4.08
C GLY A 157 3.47 16.03 -3.07
N THR A 158 2.40 15.38 -3.52
CA THR A 158 1.40 14.80 -2.63
C THR A 158 2.03 13.85 -1.61
N PHE A 159 2.96 13.00 -2.07
CA PHE A 159 3.66 12.04 -1.21
C PHE A 159 5.03 12.54 -0.78
N THR A 160 5.46 12.05 0.37
CA THR A 160 6.79 12.29 0.92
C THR A 160 7.19 11.13 1.85
N VAL A 161 8.34 11.26 2.52
CA VAL A 161 8.86 10.25 3.45
C VAL A 161 8.40 10.51 4.89
N PRO A 162 8.40 9.50 5.77
CA PRO A 162 8.08 9.66 7.19
C PRO A 162 8.81 10.82 7.85
N GLY A 163 8.06 11.67 8.56
CA GLY A 163 8.57 12.86 9.25
C GLY A 163 8.73 14.09 8.37
N ASP A 164 8.24 14.06 7.13
CA ASP A 164 8.20 15.22 6.22
C ASP A 164 6.78 15.62 5.82
N GLY A 165 5.77 14.94 6.35
CA GLY A 165 4.36 15.17 6.03
C GLY A 165 3.49 15.27 7.26
N ALA A 166 2.26 14.78 7.13
CA ALA A 166 1.19 14.97 8.11
C ALA A 166 0.80 13.70 8.86
N ILE A 167 1.34 12.53 8.50
CA ILE A 167 1.00 11.26 9.14
C ILE A 167 1.72 11.14 10.48
N ASP A 168 0.98 10.80 11.53
CA ASP A 168 1.54 10.49 12.85
C ASP A 168 2.13 9.08 12.84
N PHE A 169 3.43 8.98 12.54
CA PHE A 169 4.14 7.71 12.54
C PHE A 169 4.41 7.14 13.94
N ASP A 170 4.41 7.96 15.00
CA ASP A 170 4.45 7.42 16.37
C ASP A 170 3.18 6.57 16.62
N ALA A 171 1.99 7.09 16.30
CA ALA A 171 0.73 6.35 16.44
C ALA A 171 0.63 5.13 15.52
N VAL A 172 1.18 5.20 14.29
CA VAL A 172 1.24 4.06 13.36
C VAL A 172 2.12 2.94 13.93
N LEU A 173 3.35 3.26 14.36
CA LEU A 173 4.29 2.28 14.86
C LEU A 173 3.87 1.72 16.23
N GLU A 174 3.29 2.52 17.11
CA GLU A 174 2.67 2.06 18.36
C GLU A 174 1.57 1.02 18.09
N ALA A 175 0.72 1.25 17.08
CA ALA A 175 -0.33 0.30 16.71
C ALA A 175 0.25 -1.03 16.18
N LEU A 176 1.30 -0.97 15.37
CA LEU A 176 2.01 -2.15 14.84
C LEU A 176 2.74 -2.91 15.95
N HIS A 177 3.48 -2.20 16.78
CA HIS A 177 4.23 -2.77 17.93
C HIS A 177 3.28 -3.45 18.92
N GLY A 178 2.20 -2.76 19.32
CA GLY A 178 1.21 -3.30 20.24
C GLY A 178 0.46 -4.53 19.72
N ALA A 179 0.42 -4.72 18.41
CA ALA A 179 -0.11 -5.92 17.75
C ALA A 179 0.93 -7.03 17.54
N GLY A 180 2.19 -6.81 17.89
CA GLY A 180 3.29 -7.77 17.69
C GLY A 180 3.69 -7.94 16.23
N TYR A 181 3.56 -6.91 15.40
CA TYR A 181 3.97 -6.95 14.00
C TYR A 181 5.48 -7.17 13.87
N GLN A 182 5.89 -8.15 13.05
CA GLN A 182 7.30 -8.54 12.85
C GLN A 182 7.73 -8.45 11.36
N GLY A 183 6.97 -7.72 10.54
CA GLY A 183 7.27 -7.55 9.12
C GLY A 183 8.18 -6.36 8.82
N TRP A 184 8.36 -6.08 7.54
CA TRP A 184 9.13 -4.93 7.06
C TRP A 184 8.37 -3.62 7.21
N LEU A 185 9.08 -2.57 7.63
CA LEU A 185 8.68 -1.17 7.54
C LEU A 185 9.47 -0.55 6.38
N VAL A 186 8.84 -0.37 5.24
CA VAL A 186 9.50 0.11 4.03
C VAL A 186 9.30 1.61 3.91
N VAL A 187 10.38 2.39 3.96
CA VAL A 187 10.34 3.81 3.58
C VAL A 187 10.06 3.89 2.08
N GLU A 188 8.92 4.38 1.72
CA GLU A 188 8.52 4.56 0.34
C GLU A 188 7.99 5.98 0.13
N ALA A 189 8.38 6.59 -0.99
CA ALA A 189 7.83 7.87 -1.41
C ALA A 189 7.84 7.93 -2.93
N GLU A 190 6.67 8.20 -3.49
CA GLU A 190 6.53 8.48 -4.91
C GLU A 190 6.72 9.97 -5.09
N GLN A 191 7.92 10.36 -5.50
CA GLN A 191 8.35 11.76 -5.63
C GLN A 191 9.14 11.97 -6.90
N ASP A 192 9.11 13.21 -7.41
CA ASP A 192 10.02 13.65 -8.48
C ASP A 192 11.45 13.79 -7.90
N PRO A 193 12.43 12.98 -8.36
CA PRO A 193 13.79 13.04 -7.86
C PRO A 193 14.51 14.35 -8.17
N ALA A 194 13.99 15.16 -9.09
CA ALA A 194 14.55 16.48 -9.39
C ALA A 194 14.33 17.49 -8.25
N VAL A 195 13.23 17.33 -7.48
CA VAL A 195 12.90 18.21 -6.36
C VAL A 195 13.03 17.51 -4.99
N ALA A 196 13.06 16.18 -4.98
CA ALA A 196 13.21 15.35 -3.79
C ALA A 196 14.35 14.33 -3.98
N PRO A 197 15.62 14.72 -3.79
CA PRO A 197 16.76 13.83 -3.98
C PRO A 197 16.62 12.54 -3.16
N SER A 198 16.58 11.39 -3.84
CA SER A 198 16.15 10.10 -3.28
C SER A 198 16.94 9.68 -2.04
N TYR A 199 18.26 9.85 -2.04
CA TYR A 199 19.10 9.50 -0.88
C TYR A 199 18.77 10.34 0.36
N ALA A 200 18.63 11.66 0.20
CA ALA A 200 18.35 12.55 1.32
C ALA A 200 16.97 12.26 1.94
N TYR A 201 15.96 12.07 1.08
CA TYR A 201 14.61 11.76 1.54
C TYR A 201 14.52 10.37 2.16
N ALA A 202 15.09 9.33 1.54
CA ALA A 202 15.12 7.99 2.11
C ALA A 202 15.84 7.96 3.48
N SER A 203 16.97 8.68 3.60
CA SER A 203 17.70 8.80 4.86
C SER A 203 16.88 9.49 5.96
N LYS A 204 16.11 10.54 5.62
CA LYS A 204 15.21 11.22 6.55
C LYS A 204 14.11 10.27 7.04
N GLY A 205 13.41 9.60 6.12
CA GLY A 205 12.35 8.65 6.48
C GLY A 205 12.87 7.49 7.32
N TYR A 206 14.02 6.93 6.96
CA TYR A 206 14.68 5.89 7.76
C TYR A 206 15.03 6.36 9.18
N ALA A 207 15.63 7.54 9.30
CA ALA A 207 16.01 8.09 10.62
C ALA A 207 14.77 8.33 11.51
N THR A 208 13.67 8.82 10.92
CA THR A 208 12.41 9.03 11.62
C THR A 208 11.85 7.70 12.15
N LEU A 209 11.68 6.69 11.28
CA LEU A 209 11.14 5.40 11.70
C LEU A 209 12.04 4.70 12.72
N ARG A 210 13.35 4.71 12.48
CA ARG A 210 14.32 4.12 13.39
C ARG A 210 14.24 4.75 14.79
N GLY A 211 14.20 6.08 14.88
CA GLY A 211 14.08 6.78 16.17
C GLY A 211 12.78 6.47 16.91
N ILE A 212 11.68 6.16 16.21
CA ILE A 212 10.43 5.71 16.83
C ILE A 212 10.58 4.27 17.34
N VAL A 213 11.07 3.36 16.50
CA VAL A 213 11.28 1.94 16.89
C VAL A 213 12.18 1.85 18.12
N GLU A 214 13.30 2.58 18.16
CA GLU A 214 14.22 2.61 19.32
C GLU A 214 13.58 3.13 20.62
N ARG A 215 12.43 3.83 20.54
CA ARG A 215 11.67 4.25 21.75
C ARG A 215 10.62 3.24 22.19
N LEU A 216 10.22 2.34 21.28
CA LEU A 216 9.20 1.31 21.56
C LEU A 216 9.79 0.01 22.11
N ASP A 217 11.08 -0.26 21.85
CA ASP A 217 11.85 -1.40 22.37
C ASP A 217 12.37 -1.11 23.80
#